data_d59411dd63c22890b418c95c4af6cbdd
#
_entry.id   d59411dd63c22890b418c95c4af6cbdd
#
_cell.length_a   1.000
_cell.length_b   1.000
_cell.length_c   1.000
_cell.angle_alpha   90.00
_cell.angle_beta   90.00
_cell.angle_gamma   90.00
#
_symmetry.space_group_name_H-M   'P 1'
#
loop_
_entity.id
_entity.type
_entity.pdbx_description
1 polymer ?
#
loop_
_entity_poly.entity_id
_entity_poly.type
_entity_poly.pdbx_seq_one_letter_code
_entity_poly.pdbx_strand_id
1 'polypeptide(L)'
;MPSDSDRDVHLRGRLIRSLGLLREMLPGSFVERKRACGRPNCRCADGKNLHTQYQISVLVEGQPKTFNIPAALVEQVREKIEMRRRFETAAATICNINLRRFLKQKEKP
;
A
#
# COMPACT_ATOMS: atom_id res chain seq x y z
N MET A 1 -19.36 -30.46 -6.32
CA MET A 1 -18.70 -29.35 -5.61
C MET A 1 -17.33 -29.08 -6.21
N PRO A 2 -16.96 -27.81 -6.43
CA PRO A 2 -15.61 -27.53 -6.92
C PRO A 2 -14.56 -27.95 -5.88
N SER A 3 -13.43 -28.43 -6.35
CA SER A 3 -12.30 -28.77 -5.49
C SER A 3 -11.63 -27.49 -4.98
N ASP A 4 -10.76 -27.61 -3.96
CA ASP A 4 -9.97 -26.48 -3.47
C ASP A 4 -9.12 -25.90 -4.60
N SER A 5 -8.61 -26.76 -5.50
CA SER A 5 -7.83 -26.32 -6.66
C SER A 5 -8.66 -25.46 -7.61
N ASP A 6 -9.93 -25.83 -7.83
CA ASP A 6 -10.83 -25.04 -8.67
C ASP A 6 -11.15 -23.69 -8.05
N ARG A 7 -11.39 -23.67 -6.74
CA ARG A 7 -11.61 -22.42 -5.99
C ARG A 7 -10.39 -21.51 -6.07
N ASP A 8 -9.19 -22.07 -5.95
CA ASP A 8 -7.93 -21.34 -6.06
C ASP A 8 -7.78 -20.71 -7.44
N VAL A 9 -8.10 -21.46 -8.50
CA VAL A 9 -8.02 -20.93 -9.87
C VAL A 9 -9.00 -19.78 -10.07
N HIS A 10 -10.23 -19.92 -9.58
CA HIS A 10 -11.23 -18.85 -9.65
C HIS A 10 -10.80 -17.61 -8.87
N LEU A 11 -10.28 -17.80 -7.65
CA LEU A 11 -9.80 -16.71 -6.83
C LEU A 11 -8.65 -15.97 -7.53
N ARG A 12 -7.68 -16.73 -8.04
CA ARG A 12 -6.55 -16.16 -8.77
C ARG A 12 -7.01 -15.30 -9.95
N GLY A 13 -7.98 -15.80 -10.73
CA GLY A 13 -8.53 -15.05 -11.85
C GLY A 13 -9.19 -13.75 -11.45
N ARG A 14 -9.95 -13.75 -10.34
CA ARG A 14 -10.56 -12.52 -9.83
C ARG A 14 -9.52 -11.52 -9.38
N LEU A 15 -8.47 -11.98 -8.68
CA LEU A 15 -7.39 -11.10 -8.21
C LEU A 15 -6.66 -10.48 -9.39
N ILE A 16 -6.33 -11.26 -10.41
CA ILE A 16 -5.65 -10.75 -11.60
C ILE A 16 -6.50 -9.67 -12.28
N ARG A 17 -7.80 -9.92 -12.45
CA ARG A 17 -8.70 -8.94 -13.07
C ARG A 17 -8.79 -7.65 -12.26
N SER A 18 -8.75 -7.75 -10.93
CA SER A 18 -8.84 -6.57 -10.06
C SER A 18 -7.60 -5.67 -10.13
N LEU A 19 -6.44 -6.21 -10.56
CA LEU A 19 -5.20 -5.43 -10.60
C LEU A 19 -5.27 -4.25 -11.56
N GLY A 20 -6.10 -4.33 -12.61
CA GLY A 20 -6.30 -3.22 -13.53
C GLY A 20 -6.89 -1.98 -12.88
N LEU A 21 -7.59 -2.13 -11.76
CA LEU A 21 -8.18 -1.02 -11.02
C LEU A 21 -7.15 -0.31 -10.13
N LEU A 22 -5.94 -0.87 -10.00
CA LEU A 22 -4.90 -0.39 -9.09
C LEU A 22 -3.76 0.31 -9.83
N ARG A 23 -3.97 0.67 -11.09
CA ARG A 23 -2.91 1.18 -11.97
C ARG A 23 -2.24 2.47 -11.48
N GLU A 24 -2.92 3.24 -10.62
CA GLU A 24 -2.38 4.50 -10.10
C GLU A 24 -1.78 4.38 -8.71
N MET A 25 -1.48 3.15 -8.28
CA MET A 25 -0.91 2.93 -6.97
C MET A 25 0.38 3.71 -6.75
N LEU A 26 0.57 4.17 -5.51
CA LEU A 26 1.77 4.86 -5.10
C LEU A 26 2.57 3.99 -4.13
N PRO A 27 3.91 4.03 -4.22
CA PRO A 27 4.76 3.29 -3.29
C PRO A 27 4.85 4.01 -1.95
N GLY A 28 5.37 3.32 -0.93
CA GLY A 28 5.74 3.92 0.32
C GLY A 28 4.65 3.86 1.38
N SER A 29 4.82 4.69 2.40
CA SER A 29 3.93 4.73 3.55
C SER A 29 3.40 6.13 3.77
N PHE A 30 2.14 6.21 4.17
CA PHE A 30 1.51 7.47 4.55
C PHE A 30 1.91 7.79 5.98
N VAL A 31 2.42 9.00 6.21
CA VAL A 31 2.92 9.44 7.52
C VAL A 31 2.21 10.74 7.92
N GLU A 32 1.68 10.76 9.12
CA GLU A 32 1.12 11.95 9.73
C GLU A 32 2.09 12.41 10.80
N ARG A 33 2.51 13.67 10.72
CA ARG A 33 3.40 14.27 11.72
C ARG A 33 2.78 15.52 12.31
N LYS A 34 2.95 15.70 13.61
CA LYS A 34 2.57 16.91 14.30
C LYS A 34 3.84 17.66 14.65
N ARG A 35 3.94 18.90 14.19
CA ARG A 35 5.16 19.68 14.32
C ARG A 35 4.87 21.13 14.71
N ALA A 36 5.79 21.71 15.50
CA ALA A 36 5.84 23.16 15.67
C ALA A 36 6.46 23.77 14.40
N CYS A 37 5.88 24.88 13.93
CA CYS A 37 6.35 25.51 12.70
C CYS A 37 7.60 26.40 12.90
N GLY A 38 8.06 26.57 14.13
CA GLY A 38 9.21 27.40 14.44
C GLY A 38 8.91 28.90 14.57
N ARG A 39 7.67 29.31 14.33
CA ARG A 39 7.27 30.71 14.48
C ARG A 39 6.91 30.98 15.94
N PRO A 40 7.55 31.96 16.62
CA PRO A 40 7.30 32.19 18.05
C PRO A 40 5.87 32.63 18.36
N ASN A 41 5.18 33.28 17.42
CA ASN A 41 3.81 33.77 17.61
C ASN A 41 2.73 32.77 17.20
N CYS A 42 3.10 31.57 16.80
CA CYS A 42 2.16 30.54 16.40
C CYS A 42 1.72 29.72 17.61
N ARG A 43 0.45 29.26 17.64
CA ARG A 43 -0.08 28.41 18.71
C ARG A 43 0.74 27.14 18.92
N CYS A 44 1.37 26.62 17.85
CA CYS A 44 2.18 25.41 17.94
C CYS A 44 3.44 25.60 18.80
N ALA A 45 3.84 26.84 19.08
CA ALA A 45 5.02 27.14 19.89
C ALA A 45 4.88 26.68 21.34
N ASP A 46 3.66 26.47 21.84
CA ASP A 46 3.41 25.98 23.19
C ASP A 46 3.57 24.47 23.34
N GLY A 47 3.81 23.76 22.25
CA GLY A 47 3.94 22.30 22.23
C GLY A 47 2.61 21.54 22.29
N LYS A 48 1.48 22.27 22.42
CA LYS A 48 0.15 21.66 22.57
C LYS A 48 -0.68 21.74 21.30
N ASN A 49 -0.55 22.83 20.55
CA ASN A 49 -1.31 23.08 19.32
C ASN A 49 -0.40 22.94 18.11
N LEU A 50 0.08 21.71 17.87
CA LEU A 50 1.02 21.43 16.80
C LEU A 50 0.30 21.39 15.43
N HIS A 51 1.02 21.79 14.40
CA HIS A 51 0.53 21.65 13.03
C HIS A 51 0.61 20.20 12.60
N THR A 52 -0.42 19.74 11.90
CA THR A 52 -0.41 18.43 11.28
C THR A 52 0.18 18.55 9.88
N GLN A 53 1.16 17.70 9.60
CA GLN A 53 1.81 17.60 8.30
C GLN A 53 1.68 16.19 7.79
N TYR A 54 1.26 16.04 6.54
CA TYR A 54 1.13 14.74 5.90
C TYR A 54 2.27 14.55 4.92
N GLN A 55 2.84 13.35 4.94
CA GLN A 55 4.01 13.02 4.14
C GLN A 55 3.89 11.62 3.57
N ILE A 56 4.56 11.38 2.46
CA ILE A 56 4.79 10.04 1.94
C ILE A 56 6.27 9.71 2.16
N SER A 57 6.53 8.56 2.79
CA SER A 57 7.88 8.07 3.01
C SER A 57 8.12 6.89 2.07
N VAL A 58 9.17 6.97 1.27
CA VAL A 58 9.38 6.01 0.18
C VAL A 58 10.87 5.81 -0.07
N LEU A 59 11.23 4.62 -0.59
CA LEU A 59 12.58 4.36 -1.08
C LEU A 59 12.64 4.74 -2.56
N VAL A 60 13.55 5.64 -2.90
CA VAL A 60 13.82 6.04 -4.28
C VAL A 60 15.25 5.62 -4.60
N GLU A 61 15.40 4.68 -5.52
CA GLU A 61 16.70 4.12 -5.87
C GLU A 61 17.50 3.65 -4.65
N GLY A 62 16.78 3.00 -3.70
CA GLY A 62 17.39 2.49 -2.49
C GLY A 62 17.61 3.51 -1.38
N GLN A 63 17.30 4.79 -1.61
CA GLN A 63 17.47 5.86 -0.64
C GLN A 63 16.13 6.25 -0.02
N PRO A 64 16.05 6.33 1.32
CA PRO A 64 14.81 6.81 1.98
C PRO A 64 14.58 8.28 1.63
N LYS A 65 13.38 8.60 1.20
CA LYS A 65 12.96 9.98 0.91
C LYS A 65 11.58 10.23 1.46
N THR A 66 11.32 11.48 1.83
CA THR A 66 10.05 11.91 2.38
C THR A 66 9.58 13.12 1.60
N PHE A 67 8.33 13.07 1.14
CA PHE A 67 7.74 14.18 0.39
C PHE A 67 6.49 14.66 1.12
N ASN A 68 6.35 15.98 1.22
CA ASN A 68 5.18 16.60 1.82
C ASN A 68 3.98 16.44 0.89
N ILE A 69 2.81 16.20 1.47
CA ILE A 69 1.57 16.05 0.72
C ILE A 69 0.73 17.30 0.93
N PRO A 70 0.40 18.06 -0.13
CA PRO A 70 -0.52 19.18 0.00
C PRO A 70 -1.87 18.73 0.54
N ALA A 71 -2.50 19.56 1.37
CA ALA A 71 -3.76 19.23 2.02
C ALA A 71 -4.83 18.76 1.02
N ALA A 72 -4.90 19.38 -0.14
CA ALA A 72 -5.88 19.04 -1.17
C ALA A 72 -5.68 17.63 -1.77
N LEU A 73 -4.48 17.05 -1.61
CA LEU A 73 -4.14 15.75 -2.20
C LEU A 73 -4.09 14.60 -1.19
N VAL A 74 -4.32 14.89 0.10
CA VAL A 74 -4.14 13.90 1.18
C VAL A 74 -5.00 12.65 0.95
N GLU A 75 -6.29 12.80 0.71
CA GLU A 75 -7.17 11.66 0.52
C GLU A 75 -6.81 10.87 -0.74
N GLN A 76 -6.48 11.56 -1.81
CA GLN A 76 -6.08 10.93 -3.06
C GLN A 76 -4.80 10.10 -2.90
N VAL A 77 -3.80 10.66 -2.22
CA VAL A 77 -2.54 9.96 -1.96
C VAL A 77 -2.76 8.76 -1.05
N ARG A 78 -3.58 8.93 0.00
CA ARG A 78 -3.91 7.84 0.91
C ARG A 78 -4.53 6.66 0.18
N GLU A 79 -5.50 6.94 -0.70
CA GLU A 79 -6.14 5.91 -1.51
C GLU A 79 -5.16 5.18 -2.43
N LYS A 80 -4.25 5.92 -3.05
CA LYS A 80 -3.28 5.33 -3.98
C LYS A 80 -2.25 4.47 -3.25
N ILE A 81 -1.87 4.84 -2.03
CA ILE A 81 -1.01 4.00 -1.19
C ILE A 81 -1.77 2.72 -0.79
N GLU A 82 -3.05 2.84 -0.47
CA GLU A 82 -3.88 1.67 -0.14
C GLU A 82 -4.01 0.73 -1.34
N MET A 83 -4.08 1.26 -2.56
CA MET A 83 -4.06 0.45 -3.78
C MET A 83 -2.79 -0.41 -3.86
N ARG A 84 -1.64 0.14 -3.47
CA ARG A 84 -0.38 -0.61 -3.44
C ARG A 84 -0.45 -1.75 -2.44
N ARG A 85 -1.05 -1.53 -1.27
CA ARG A 85 -1.23 -2.58 -0.28
C ARG A 85 -2.11 -3.71 -0.82
N ARG A 86 -3.19 -3.36 -1.51
CA ARG A 86 -4.07 -4.34 -2.15
C ARG A 86 -3.32 -5.13 -3.21
N PHE A 87 -2.48 -4.45 -3.98
CA PHE A 87 -1.63 -5.10 -4.96
C PHE A 87 -0.70 -6.13 -4.31
N GLU A 88 -0.02 -5.73 -3.25
CA GLU A 88 0.91 -6.63 -2.54
C GLU A 88 0.20 -7.85 -1.97
N THR A 89 -0.98 -7.64 -1.36
CA THR A 89 -1.78 -8.74 -0.82
C THR A 89 -2.25 -9.67 -1.93
N ALA A 90 -2.72 -9.12 -3.05
CA ALA A 90 -3.17 -9.93 -4.18
C ALA A 90 -2.01 -10.72 -4.78
N ALA A 91 -0.86 -10.08 -4.95
CA ALA A 91 0.33 -10.75 -5.48
C ALA A 91 0.77 -11.91 -4.58
N ALA A 92 0.79 -11.68 -3.27
CA ALA A 92 1.16 -12.72 -2.30
C ALA A 92 0.18 -13.91 -2.37
N THR A 93 -1.11 -13.63 -2.47
CA THR A 93 -2.14 -14.67 -2.57
C THR A 93 -1.99 -15.47 -3.86
N ILE A 94 -1.75 -14.79 -4.98
CA ILE A 94 -1.52 -15.46 -6.27
C ILE A 94 -0.30 -16.38 -6.18
N CYS A 95 0.80 -15.87 -5.60
CA CYS A 95 2.02 -16.67 -5.42
C CYS A 95 1.75 -17.91 -4.56
N ASN A 96 0.99 -17.78 -3.48
CA ASN A 96 0.67 -18.88 -2.60
C ASN A 96 -0.20 -19.94 -3.30
N ILE A 97 -1.15 -19.50 -4.12
CA ILE A 97 -1.96 -20.41 -4.94
C ILE A 97 -1.06 -21.20 -5.87
N ASN A 98 -0.16 -20.52 -6.57
CA ASN A 98 0.74 -21.16 -7.52
C ASN A 98 1.72 -22.10 -6.84
N LEU A 99 2.16 -21.76 -5.63
CA LEU A 99 3.03 -22.63 -4.84
C LEU A 99 2.30 -23.92 -4.48
N ARG A 100 1.06 -23.83 -3.99
CA ARG A 100 0.26 -25.02 -3.66
C ARG A 100 0.08 -25.93 -4.88
N ARG A 101 -0.18 -25.32 -6.03
CA ARG A 101 -0.35 -26.07 -7.28
C ARG A 101 0.96 -26.76 -7.69
N PHE A 102 2.07 -26.06 -7.57
CA PHE A 102 3.39 -26.62 -7.84
C PHE A 102 3.70 -27.82 -6.93
N LEU A 103 3.41 -27.70 -5.63
CA LEU A 103 3.68 -28.77 -4.68
C LEU A 103 2.84 -30.02 -4.99
N LYS A 104 1.59 -29.85 -5.41
CA LYS A 104 0.76 -30.97 -5.85
C LYS A 104 1.30 -31.61 -7.12
N GLN A 105 1.73 -30.80 -8.07
CA GLN A 105 2.31 -31.28 -9.32
C GLN A 105 3.60 -32.07 -9.07
N LYS A 106 4.41 -31.62 -8.13
CA LYS A 106 5.65 -32.29 -7.75
C LYS A 106 5.40 -33.67 -7.16
N GLU A 107 4.32 -33.84 -6.43
CA GLU A 107 3.95 -35.13 -5.82
C GLU A 107 3.47 -36.16 -6.84
N LYS A 108 3.05 -35.72 -8.03
CA LYS A 108 2.60 -36.58 -9.11
C LYS A 108 3.64 -36.60 -10.22
N PRO A 109 4.50 -37.62 -10.28
CA PRO A 109 5.51 -37.74 -11.32
C PRO A 109 4.89 -37.99 -12.70
#